data_f2b9559cb244b774c5bc2a9447e6d64a
#
_entry.id   f2b9559cb244b774c5bc2a9447e6d64a
#
_cell.length_a   1.000
_cell.length_b   1.000
_cell.length_c   1.000
_cell.angle_alpha   90.00
_cell.angle_beta   90.00
_cell.angle_gamma   90.00
#
_symmetry.space_group_name_H-M   'P 1'
#
loop_
_entity.id
_entity.type
_entity.pdbx_description
1 polymer ?
#
loop_
_entity_poly.entity_id
_entity_poly.type
_entity_poly.pdbx_seq_one_letter_code
_entity_poly.pdbx_strand_id
1 'polypeptide(L)'
;KNFRIINKAFTEDGILFNSDFLNNLKVSDAIAKIIKIISKKKIGKKKITFRLKDWGISRQRYWGCPIPIVYNKKGKALPVNKKKLPILLPDDVDLNTSGNPLEKHHNWKFTKLSNGEKVIRETDTLDTFVDSSWYFLRFCSPKSKKYGYEIKDLKYWMPVDQYIGGV
;
A
#
# COMPACT_ATOMS: atom_id res chain seq x y z
N LYS A 1 22.61 -33.40 -24.53
CA LYS A 1 21.28 -33.84 -24.06
C LYS A 1 20.25 -33.29 -25.02
N ASN A 2 19.49 -34.16 -25.69
CA ASN A 2 18.43 -33.74 -26.61
C ASN A 2 17.19 -33.30 -25.79
N PHE A 3 17.09 -32.01 -25.51
CA PHE A 3 15.89 -31.43 -24.92
C PHE A 3 14.82 -31.30 -26.02
N ARG A 4 13.63 -31.84 -25.77
CA ARG A 4 12.51 -31.81 -26.70
C ARG A 4 11.24 -31.33 -26.01
N ILE A 5 10.62 -30.28 -26.53
CA ILE A 5 9.32 -29.83 -26.11
C ILE A 5 8.26 -30.67 -26.84
N ILE A 6 7.44 -31.41 -26.10
CA ILE A 6 6.45 -32.31 -26.70
C ILE A 6 5.04 -31.70 -26.58
N ASN A 7 4.55 -31.43 -25.39
CA ASN A 7 3.16 -31.00 -25.17
C ASN A 7 2.97 -29.72 -24.33
N LYS A 8 4.00 -29.26 -23.62
CA LYS A 8 3.96 -28.05 -22.77
C LYS A 8 5.23 -27.25 -22.94
N ALA A 9 5.12 -25.91 -22.88
CA ALA A 9 6.29 -25.05 -22.79
C ALA A 9 7.06 -25.34 -21.50
N PHE A 10 8.38 -25.31 -21.59
CA PHE A 10 9.24 -25.38 -20.42
C PHE A 10 9.23 -24.02 -19.70
N THR A 11 8.73 -24.00 -18.47
CA THR A 11 8.52 -22.76 -17.68
C THR A 11 9.43 -22.67 -16.45
N GLU A 12 10.27 -23.67 -16.23
CA GLU A 12 11.21 -23.75 -15.11
C GLU A 12 12.54 -23.07 -15.43
N ASP A 13 13.36 -22.88 -14.41
CA ASP A 13 14.73 -22.40 -14.60
C ASP A 13 15.57 -23.43 -15.37
N GLY A 14 16.37 -22.93 -16.31
CA GLY A 14 17.22 -23.75 -17.14
C GLY A 14 18.44 -23.00 -17.64
N ILE A 15 19.23 -23.73 -18.47
CA ILE A 15 20.38 -23.16 -19.17
C ILE A 15 19.98 -22.98 -20.63
N LEU A 16 20.21 -21.80 -21.19
CA LEU A 16 19.87 -21.49 -22.57
C LEU A 16 20.81 -22.19 -23.54
N PHE A 17 20.26 -22.67 -24.65
CA PHE A 17 21.01 -23.19 -25.80
C PHE A 17 20.34 -22.70 -27.09
N ASN A 18 21.04 -22.76 -28.21
CA ASN A 18 20.60 -22.18 -29.49
C ASN A 18 20.13 -20.72 -29.38
N SER A 19 20.79 -19.94 -28.52
CA SER A 19 20.42 -18.56 -28.17
C SER A 19 21.61 -17.61 -28.40
N ASP A 20 22.51 -17.92 -29.30
CA ASP A 20 23.69 -17.16 -29.71
C ASP A 20 24.50 -16.70 -28.47
N PHE A 21 24.68 -15.40 -28.29
CA PHE A 21 25.46 -14.82 -27.19
C PHE A 21 24.86 -15.07 -25.78
N LEU A 22 23.67 -15.68 -25.68
CA LEU A 22 23.02 -16.08 -24.42
C LEU A 22 23.24 -17.57 -24.11
N ASN A 23 23.89 -18.31 -24.97
CA ASN A 23 24.15 -19.73 -24.72
C ASN A 23 24.91 -19.96 -23.42
N ASN A 24 24.60 -21.08 -22.76
CA ASN A 24 25.15 -21.52 -21.49
C ASN A 24 24.89 -20.60 -20.29
N LEU A 25 24.02 -19.58 -20.41
CA LEU A 25 23.58 -18.77 -19.30
C LEU A 25 22.33 -19.36 -18.65
N LYS A 26 22.23 -19.20 -17.34
CA LYS A 26 20.94 -19.37 -16.62
C LYS A 26 19.93 -18.33 -17.08
N VAL A 27 18.64 -18.62 -16.97
CA VAL A 27 17.57 -17.71 -17.39
C VAL A 27 17.72 -16.33 -16.75
N SER A 28 18.00 -16.25 -15.45
CA SER A 28 18.20 -14.99 -14.72
C SER A 28 19.34 -14.14 -15.30
N ASP A 29 20.48 -14.78 -15.60
CA ASP A 29 21.66 -14.09 -16.11
C ASP A 29 21.45 -13.64 -17.56
N ALA A 30 20.75 -14.46 -18.35
CA ALA A 30 20.38 -14.11 -19.71
C ALA A 30 19.43 -12.89 -19.75
N ILE A 31 18.43 -12.86 -18.87
CA ILE A 31 17.52 -11.69 -18.71
C ILE A 31 18.32 -10.43 -18.35
N ALA A 32 19.23 -10.52 -17.38
CA ALA A 32 20.05 -9.37 -16.98
C ALA A 32 20.93 -8.88 -18.13
N LYS A 33 21.56 -9.81 -18.87
CA LYS A 33 22.42 -9.50 -20.01
C LYS A 33 21.66 -8.84 -21.16
N ILE A 34 20.49 -9.37 -21.54
CA ILE A 34 19.69 -8.80 -22.63
C ILE A 34 19.14 -7.43 -22.28
N ILE A 35 18.66 -7.21 -21.02
CA ILE A 35 18.22 -5.91 -20.57
C ILE A 35 19.34 -4.87 -20.66
N LYS A 36 20.57 -5.25 -20.27
CA LYS A 36 21.73 -4.36 -20.38
C LYS A 36 22.02 -3.97 -21.83
N ILE A 37 21.94 -4.90 -22.76
CA ILE A 37 22.16 -4.66 -24.19
C ILE A 37 21.09 -3.76 -24.77
N ILE A 38 19.81 -4.03 -24.48
CA ILE A 38 18.67 -3.24 -24.94
C ILE A 38 18.77 -1.80 -24.43
N SER A 39 19.12 -1.63 -23.15
CA SER A 39 19.30 -0.31 -22.56
C SER A 39 20.48 0.45 -23.16
N LYS A 40 21.61 -0.23 -23.41
CA LYS A 40 22.78 0.37 -24.08
C LYS A 40 22.47 0.83 -25.51
N LYS A 41 21.71 0.03 -26.24
CA LYS A 41 21.24 0.36 -27.61
C LYS A 41 20.11 1.41 -27.63
N LYS A 42 19.61 1.86 -26.49
CA LYS A 42 18.49 2.82 -26.33
C LYS A 42 17.19 2.38 -27.01
N ILE A 43 16.98 1.09 -27.24
CA ILE A 43 15.77 0.52 -27.85
C ILE A 43 14.77 0.00 -26.81
N GLY A 44 15.12 0.07 -25.51
CA GLY A 44 14.25 -0.30 -24.40
C GLY A 44 14.89 -0.04 -23.04
N LYS A 45 14.13 -0.22 -21.97
CA LYS A 45 14.60 -0.05 -20.60
C LYS A 45 13.99 -1.11 -19.67
N LYS A 46 14.69 -1.43 -18.57
CA LYS A 46 14.11 -2.26 -17.50
C LYS A 46 12.89 -1.56 -16.92
N LYS A 47 11.77 -2.26 -16.84
CA LYS A 47 10.56 -1.83 -16.12
C LYS A 47 10.16 -2.91 -15.13
N ILE A 48 9.93 -2.50 -13.89
CA ILE A 48 9.34 -3.37 -12.87
C ILE A 48 7.86 -3.05 -12.81
N THR A 49 7.02 -4.06 -12.97
CA THR A 49 5.57 -3.93 -12.84
C THR A 49 5.12 -4.76 -11.64
N PHE A 50 4.56 -4.08 -10.65
CA PHE A 50 3.97 -4.76 -9.50
C PHE A 50 2.59 -5.29 -9.87
N ARG A 51 2.34 -6.56 -9.56
CA ARG A 51 1.02 -7.21 -9.72
C ARG A 51 0.34 -7.25 -8.37
N LEU A 52 -0.14 -6.11 -7.93
CA LEU A 52 -0.97 -5.99 -6.74
C LEU A 52 -2.43 -6.04 -7.17
N LYS A 53 -3.25 -6.76 -6.42
CA LYS A 53 -4.71 -6.67 -6.54
C LYS A 53 -5.18 -5.50 -5.70
N ASP A 54 -6.08 -4.69 -6.26
CA ASP A 54 -6.77 -3.67 -5.49
C ASP A 54 -7.65 -4.33 -4.44
N TRP A 55 -7.73 -3.72 -3.25
CA TRP A 55 -8.71 -4.11 -2.25
C TRP A 55 -9.40 -2.87 -1.70
N GLY A 56 -10.68 -3.00 -1.35
CA GLY A 56 -11.42 -1.93 -0.68
C GLY A 56 -10.87 -1.74 0.73
N ILE A 57 -10.32 -0.56 1.01
CA ILE A 57 -9.67 -0.24 2.29
C ILE A 57 -10.62 0.31 3.33
N SER A 58 -11.85 0.66 2.97
CA SER A 58 -12.84 1.24 3.87
C SER A 58 -13.71 0.17 4.53
N ARG A 59 -14.06 0.39 5.80
CA ARG A 59 -14.90 -0.50 6.60
C ARG A 59 -16.00 0.28 7.31
N GLN A 60 -17.21 -0.21 7.23
CA GLN A 60 -18.41 0.34 7.86
C GLN A 60 -18.47 -0.08 9.32
N ARG A 61 -17.53 0.38 10.13
CA ARG A 61 -17.40 0.05 11.55
C ARG A 61 -16.73 1.17 12.34
N TYR A 62 -16.95 1.17 13.66
CA TYR A 62 -16.33 2.14 14.56
C TYR A 62 -14.81 1.93 14.68
N TRP A 63 -14.38 0.68 14.92
CA TRP A 63 -12.98 0.35 15.14
C TRP A 63 -12.16 0.44 13.86
N GLY A 64 -11.18 1.32 13.87
CA GLY A 64 -10.24 1.55 12.77
C GLY A 64 -9.77 3.00 12.73
N CYS A 65 -8.76 3.29 11.92
CA CYS A 65 -8.28 4.64 11.70
C CYS A 65 -9.29 5.44 10.84
N PRO A 66 -9.76 6.62 11.27
CA PRO A 66 -10.64 7.46 10.46
C PRO A 66 -9.99 7.87 9.15
N ILE A 67 -10.77 7.85 8.07
CA ILE A 67 -10.32 8.28 6.74
C ILE A 67 -10.38 9.82 6.68
N PRO A 68 -9.26 10.53 6.38
CA PRO A 68 -9.20 11.98 6.43
C PRO A 68 -9.80 12.64 5.18
N ILE A 69 -11.04 12.30 4.86
CA ILE A 69 -11.82 12.83 3.73
C ILE A 69 -13.13 13.44 4.23
N VAL A 70 -13.59 14.46 3.55
CA VAL A 70 -14.91 15.07 3.73
C VAL A 70 -15.58 15.25 2.37
N TYR A 71 -16.90 15.27 2.36
CA TYR A 71 -17.72 15.47 1.16
C TYR A 71 -18.44 16.82 1.23
N ASN A 72 -18.34 17.60 0.19
CA ASN A 72 -19.10 18.83 0.05
C ASN A 72 -20.56 18.56 -0.35
N LYS A 73 -21.39 19.61 -0.43
CA LYS A 73 -22.80 19.51 -0.82
C LYS A 73 -23.04 18.88 -2.19
N LYS A 74 -22.04 18.88 -3.08
CA LYS A 74 -22.10 18.26 -4.41
C LYS A 74 -21.58 16.81 -4.42
N GLY A 75 -21.29 16.23 -3.25
CA GLY A 75 -20.72 14.88 -3.12
C GLY A 75 -19.25 14.76 -3.53
N LYS A 76 -18.56 15.89 -3.78
CA LYS A 76 -17.13 15.86 -4.12
C LYS A 76 -16.29 15.57 -2.89
N ALA A 77 -15.46 14.55 -2.97
CA ALA A 77 -14.46 14.21 -1.95
C ALA A 77 -13.34 15.25 -1.89
N LEU A 78 -13.01 15.69 -0.68
CA LEU A 78 -11.96 16.66 -0.39
C LEU A 78 -11.11 16.15 0.78
N PRO A 79 -9.78 16.32 0.74
CA PRO A 79 -8.92 15.93 1.85
C PRO A 79 -9.14 16.90 3.03
N VAL A 80 -9.07 16.37 4.25
CA VAL A 80 -9.04 17.18 5.47
C VAL A 80 -7.73 17.97 5.52
N ASN A 81 -7.81 19.23 5.93
CA ASN A 81 -6.61 20.08 6.08
C ASN A 81 -5.63 19.45 7.09
N LYS A 82 -4.34 19.41 6.75
CA LYS A 82 -3.28 18.86 7.60
C LYS A 82 -3.27 19.44 9.03
N LYS A 83 -3.64 20.72 9.20
CA LYS A 83 -3.73 21.36 10.52
C LYS A 83 -4.87 20.84 11.40
N LYS A 84 -5.83 20.12 10.82
CA LYS A 84 -6.95 19.48 11.53
C LYS A 84 -6.75 17.98 11.76
N LEU A 85 -5.56 17.47 11.52
CA LEU A 85 -5.18 16.09 11.83
C LEU A 85 -4.54 16.03 13.24
N PRO A 86 -4.69 14.90 13.95
CA PRO A 86 -5.44 13.70 13.59
C PRO A 86 -6.97 13.90 13.70
N ILE A 87 -7.73 13.11 12.92
CA ILE A 87 -9.17 12.97 13.15
C ILE A 87 -9.34 11.94 14.26
N LEU A 88 -9.97 12.35 15.34
CA LEU A 88 -10.27 11.46 16.47
C LEU A 88 -11.66 10.86 16.31
N LEU A 89 -11.81 9.62 16.72
CA LEU A 89 -13.12 8.98 16.85
C LEU A 89 -13.86 9.59 18.03
N PRO A 90 -15.20 9.71 17.97
CA PRO A 90 -16.00 10.19 19.11
C PRO A 90 -16.09 9.11 20.20
N ASP A 91 -16.09 9.53 21.46
CA ASP A 91 -16.14 8.61 22.61
C ASP A 91 -17.59 8.23 22.99
N ASP A 92 -18.58 9.03 22.51
CA ASP A 92 -20.00 8.91 22.82
C ASP A 92 -20.82 8.17 21.75
N VAL A 93 -20.23 7.12 21.15
CA VAL A 93 -20.86 6.33 20.08
C VAL A 93 -21.73 5.23 20.66
N ASP A 94 -22.98 5.13 20.17
CA ASP A 94 -23.82 3.97 20.42
C ASP A 94 -23.39 2.79 19.52
N LEU A 95 -22.74 1.82 20.12
CA LEU A 95 -22.27 0.59 19.45
C LEU A 95 -23.38 -0.48 19.30
N ASN A 96 -24.54 -0.31 19.94
CA ASN A 96 -25.67 -1.25 19.83
C ASN A 96 -26.56 -0.97 18.61
N THR A 97 -26.16 -0.03 17.76
CA THR A 97 -26.92 0.32 16.56
C THR A 97 -26.61 -0.61 15.40
N SER A 98 -27.60 -0.96 14.59
CA SER A 98 -27.37 -1.68 13.33
C SER A 98 -26.68 -0.80 12.30
N GLY A 99 -25.78 -1.35 11.49
CA GLY A 99 -25.04 -0.63 10.45
C GLY A 99 -23.84 0.15 10.99
N ASN A 100 -23.40 1.17 10.25
CA ASN A 100 -22.21 1.95 10.60
C ASN A 100 -22.52 2.95 11.75
N PRO A 101 -21.94 2.77 12.95
CA PRO A 101 -22.19 3.65 14.08
C PRO A 101 -21.78 5.13 13.83
N LEU A 102 -20.69 5.36 13.11
CA LEU A 102 -20.20 6.70 12.79
C LEU A 102 -21.12 7.44 11.83
N GLU A 103 -21.79 6.72 10.93
CA GLU A 103 -22.76 7.32 10.03
C GLU A 103 -23.97 7.89 10.79
N LYS A 104 -24.35 7.26 11.89
CA LYS A 104 -25.46 7.69 12.76
C LYS A 104 -25.06 8.77 13.76
N HIS A 105 -23.78 9.00 13.96
CA HIS A 105 -23.28 9.99 14.92
C HIS A 105 -23.30 11.41 14.34
N HIS A 106 -24.42 12.11 14.45
CA HIS A 106 -24.66 13.42 13.83
C HIS A 106 -23.60 14.47 14.19
N ASN A 107 -23.24 14.60 15.46
CA ASN A 107 -22.30 15.62 15.93
C ASN A 107 -20.88 15.44 15.35
N TRP A 108 -20.46 14.20 15.14
CA TRP A 108 -19.14 13.91 14.57
C TRP A 108 -19.17 13.94 13.03
N LYS A 109 -20.23 13.41 12.42
CA LYS A 109 -20.37 13.29 10.95
C LYS A 109 -20.34 14.66 10.26
N PHE A 110 -21.02 15.67 10.81
CA PHE A 110 -21.08 16.99 10.22
C PHE A 110 -19.98 17.90 10.75
N THR A 111 -19.26 18.58 9.84
CA THR A 111 -18.17 19.48 10.19
C THR A 111 -18.11 20.68 9.22
N LYS A 112 -17.12 21.53 9.42
CA LYS A 112 -16.89 22.69 8.56
C LYS A 112 -15.45 22.72 8.06
N LEU A 113 -15.25 23.12 6.81
CA LEU A 113 -13.96 23.48 6.29
C LEU A 113 -13.45 24.79 6.90
N SER A 114 -12.19 25.14 6.63
CA SER A 114 -11.58 26.38 7.15
C SER A 114 -12.26 27.66 6.60
N ASN A 115 -12.90 27.56 5.43
CA ASN A 115 -13.69 28.64 4.83
C ASN A 115 -15.14 28.72 5.36
N GLY A 116 -15.51 27.91 6.35
CA GLY A 116 -16.87 27.87 6.92
C GLY A 116 -17.87 26.96 6.18
N GLU A 117 -17.50 26.39 5.03
CA GLU A 117 -18.37 25.50 4.27
C GLU A 117 -18.73 24.25 5.09
N LYS A 118 -20.02 23.94 5.17
CA LYS A 118 -20.52 22.72 5.82
C LYS A 118 -20.25 21.53 4.93
N VAL A 119 -19.63 20.50 5.49
CA VAL A 119 -19.26 19.26 4.83
C VAL A 119 -19.56 18.05 5.72
N ILE A 120 -19.60 16.88 5.10
CA ILE A 120 -19.83 15.59 5.75
C ILE A 120 -18.50 14.86 5.82
N ARG A 121 -18.14 14.33 7.00
CA ARG A 121 -16.97 13.44 7.13
C ARG A 121 -17.22 12.11 6.45
N GLU A 122 -16.16 11.50 5.96
CA GLU A 122 -16.16 10.07 5.71
C GLU A 122 -16.42 9.33 7.02
N THR A 123 -17.39 8.42 6.99
CA THR A 123 -17.82 7.67 8.18
C THR A 123 -17.27 6.24 8.21
N ASP A 124 -16.68 5.78 7.13
CA ASP A 124 -15.92 4.53 7.12
C ASP A 124 -14.57 4.73 7.81
N THR A 125 -14.06 3.66 8.38
CA THR A 125 -12.69 3.60 8.91
C THR A 125 -11.81 2.73 8.02
N LEU A 126 -10.50 2.90 8.11
CA LEU A 126 -9.55 2.09 7.37
C LEU A 126 -9.56 0.64 7.86
N ASP A 127 -9.36 -0.28 6.93
CA ASP A 127 -9.06 -1.67 7.25
C ASP A 127 -7.81 -1.75 8.15
N THR A 128 -7.85 -2.63 9.16
CA THR A 128 -6.73 -2.81 10.10
C THR A 128 -5.44 -3.25 9.42
N PHE A 129 -5.51 -3.86 8.24
CA PHE A 129 -4.31 -4.15 7.45
C PHE A 129 -3.54 -2.90 7.00
N VAL A 130 -4.19 -1.74 6.93
CA VAL A 130 -3.49 -0.48 6.67
C VAL A 130 -2.51 -0.17 7.80
N ASP A 131 -2.92 -0.34 9.04
CA ASP A 131 -2.06 -0.12 10.21
C ASP A 131 -0.96 -1.19 10.31
N SER A 132 -1.31 -2.47 10.13
CA SER A 132 -0.35 -3.57 10.20
C SER A 132 0.65 -3.60 9.04
N SER A 133 0.38 -2.88 7.94
CA SER A 133 1.29 -2.79 6.80
C SER A 133 2.54 -1.95 7.05
N TRP A 134 2.57 -1.12 8.09
CA TRP A 134 3.66 -0.17 8.31
C TRP A 134 4.12 0.00 9.76
N TYR A 135 3.42 -0.51 10.77
CA TYR A 135 3.73 -0.28 12.18
C TYR A 135 5.17 -0.67 12.57
N PHE A 136 5.72 -1.71 11.95
CA PHE A 136 7.11 -2.14 12.15
C PHE A 136 8.14 -1.09 11.68
N LEU A 137 7.79 -0.29 10.68
CA LEU A 137 8.62 0.87 10.29
C LEU A 137 8.62 1.93 11.39
N ARG A 138 7.48 2.12 12.07
CA ARG A 138 7.38 3.01 13.22
C ARG A 138 8.27 2.58 14.38
N PHE A 139 8.44 1.29 14.60
CA PHE A 139 9.32 0.75 15.62
C PHE A 139 10.79 1.15 15.40
N CYS A 140 11.21 1.35 14.17
CA CYS A 140 12.54 1.84 13.86
C CYS A 140 12.79 3.28 14.35
N SER A 141 11.74 4.10 14.45
CA SER A 141 11.84 5.52 14.83
C SER A 141 10.79 5.92 15.87
N PRO A 142 10.75 5.29 17.06
CA PRO A 142 9.67 5.47 18.03
C PRO A 142 9.58 6.91 18.58
N LYS A 143 10.67 7.66 18.55
CA LYS A 143 10.75 9.03 19.06
C LYS A 143 10.48 10.11 18.00
N SER A 144 10.30 9.76 16.72
CA SER A 144 10.00 10.74 15.68
C SER A 144 8.63 11.39 15.94
N LYS A 145 8.61 12.74 16.00
CA LYS A 145 7.39 13.54 16.22
C LYS A 145 6.82 14.11 14.92
N LYS A 146 7.61 14.10 13.87
CA LYS A 146 7.25 14.74 12.59
C LYS A 146 6.75 13.75 11.55
N TYR A 147 7.34 12.58 11.49
CA TYR A 147 7.05 11.55 10.49
C TYR A 147 6.71 10.22 11.18
N GLY A 148 6.06 9.33 10.46
CA GLY A 148 5.83 7.97 10.92
C GLY A 148 7.14 7.22 11.20
N TYR A 149 8.18 7.51 10.43
CA TYR A 149 9.54 6.99 10.58
C TYR A 149 10.57 7.90 9.91
N GLU A 150 11.85 7.74 10.26
CA GLU A 150 12.98 8.44 9.67
C GLU A 150 13.76 7.50 8.74
N ILE A 151 14.08 7.95 7.54
CA ILE A 151 14.78 7.12 6.53
C ILE A 151 16.13 6.60 7.03
N LYS A 152 16.86 7.41 7.80
CA LYS A 152 18.17 7.01 8.39
C LYS A 152 18.03 5.81 9.32
N ASP A 153 16.96 5.78 10.13
CA ASP A 153 16.71 4.72 11.08
C ASP A 153 16.28 3.44 10.36
N LEU A 154 15.46 3.56 9.30
CA LEU A 154 15.12 2.43 8.45
C LEU A 154 16.34 1.81 7.77
N LYS A 155 17.27 2.63 7.26
CA LYS A 155 18.50 2.12 6.63
C LYS A 155 19.38 1.33 7.60
N TYR A 156 19.27 1.61 8.90
CA TYR A 156 20.01 0.89 9.93
C TYR A 156 19.30 -0.39 10.39
N TRP A 157 17.98 -0.32 10.64
CA TRP A 157 17.23 -1.41 11.26
C TRP A 157 16.62 -2.41 10.26
N MET A 158 16.41 -2.02 9.00
CA MET A 158 15.81 -2.89 8.00
C MET A 158 16.87 -3.61 7.13
N PRO A 159 16.56 -4.78 6.58
CA PRO A 159 15.27 -5.49 6.64
C PRO A 159 14.99 -6.12 8.00
N VAL A 160 13.73 -6.54 8.21
CA VAL A 160 13.35 -7.31 9.39
C VAL A 160 13.99 -8.70 9.33
N ASP A 161 14.73 -9.09 10.37
CA ASP A 161 15.40 -10.39 10.42
C ASP A 161 14.43 -11.52 10.82
N GLN A 162 13.47 -11.21 11.68
CA GLN A 162 12.45 -12.16 12.13
C GLN A 162 11.13 -11.45 12.41
N TYR A 163 10.05 -12.03 11.93
CA TYR A 163 8.68 -11.58 12.18
C TYR A 163 7.86 -12.73 12.76
N ILE A 164 7.29 -12.52 13.96
CA ILE A 164 6.43 -13.47 14.63
C ILE A 164 5.07 -12.82 14.82
N GLY A 165 4.01 -13.47 14.35
CA GLY A 165 2.66 -12.94 14.41
C GLY A 165 1.60 -13.99 14.11
N GLY A 166 0.36 -13.55 13.96
CA GLY A 166 -0.74 -14.39 13.52
C GLY A 166 -0.58 -14.85 12.07
N VAL A 167 -1.17 -15.99 11.74
CA VAL A 167 -1.27 -16.53 10.37
C VAL A 167 -2.54 -16.02 9.69
#